data_a32d5e243ccea89ce2119052990d92a9
#
_entry.id   a32d5e243ccea89ce2119052990d92a9
#
_cell.length_a   1.000
_cell.length_b   1.000
_cell.length_c   1.000
_cell.angle_alpha   90.00
_cell.angle_beta   90.00
_cell.angle_gamma   90.00
#
_symmetry.space_group_name_H-M   'P 1'
#
loop_
_entity.id
_entity.type
_entity.pdbx_description
1 polymer ?
#
loop_
_entity_poly.entity_id
_entity_poly.type
_entity_poly.pdbx_seq_one_letter_code
_entity_poly.pdbx_strand_id
1 'polypeptide(L)'
;MIEKEATGRGRRFSLGTKPVIRWIKGNGLDDPITKAAIGQATRLFGSSVDYCLCTNEIDASRVRDILEWATQPVEWWPVSERDNPELAQVLIAADCAPAHFGYWWKWFPERVRPDAPEWILDGDMVITAKPAWFEQWRTGQDVIRITQDDLWPPTGMYGKFTEHVNLDLKLYSGLISIPPKVRYIDKFLGVLKIQPLAVPHDGRKDMCEQGVVAAAFQKFEVIPIPLYEFPFGRAFEGHIDFGVQDDRGPIWGYHFGNAFARVNPHFERLTQEHVIFSKPNTRWFDRLRLKANMFGEHARLLSERFRWLGNVGQWGIPGWAISDDIAIQICKEVQAYRGKDVLELGTSRGHLSAMLASLGCNLTTVDHQDRGATQNLAGLHVKVVVEDAVQFLERTVQQYDLIVVDVHGNTPQDWARLQKPLIDRVKSGGKLVIDNVALYEIDEWKDETGVQWFLDQLPKTWRIKINKKYPPGIAIVTKS
;
A
#
# COMPACT_ATOMS: atom_id res chain seq x y z
N MET A 1 -21.23 -7.38 36.15
CA MET A 1 -21.77 -6.15 35.50
C MET A 1 -21.77 -6.20 33.96
N ILE A 2 -21.24 -7.28 33.36
CA ILE A 2 -21.13 -7.44 31.87
C ILE A 2 -22.36 -8.16 31.28
N GLU A 3 -23.09 -8.95 32.04
CA GLU A 3 -24.23 -9.72 31.52
C GLU A 3 -25.54 -8.94 31.27
N LYS A 4 -25.69 -7.74 31.84
CA LYS A 4 -26.90 -6.92 31.64
C LYS A 4 -26.86 -6.01 30.42
N GLU A 5 -25.70 -5.80 29.78
CA GLU A 5 -25.59 -4.99 28.57
C GLU A 5 -25.83 -5.79 27.26
N ALA A 6 -25.95 -7.12 27.36
CA ALA A 6 -26.07 -8.00 26.20
C ALA A 6 -27.39 -7.91 25.42
N THR A 7 -28.44 -7.33 25.98
CA THR A 7 -29.80 -7.33 25.41
C THR A 7 -30.21 -6.02 24.69
N GLY A 8 -29.33 -5.00 24.70
CA GLY A 8 -29.60 -3.71 24.03
C GLY A 8 -28.79 -3.42 22.77
N ARG A 9 -28.05 -4.38 22.27
CA ARG A 9 -26.91 -4.22 21.34
C ARG A 9 -27.22 -3.74 19.93
N GLY A 10 -28.35 -4.11 19.36
CA GLY A 10 -28.68 -3.76 17.98
C GLY A 10 -29.10 -2.30 17.75
N ARG A 11 -29.46 -1.58 18.81
CA ARG A 11 -30.02 -0.21 18.67
C ARG A 11 -28.97 0.91 18.62
N ARG A 12 -27.78 0.69 19.14
CA ARG A 12 -26.77 1.75 19.26
C ARG A 12 -26.12 2.12 17.93
N PHE A 13 -25.87 1.11 17.07
CA PHE A 13 -25.31 1.33 15.74
C PHE A 13 -26.33 1.77 14.70
N SER A 14 -27.59 1.44 14.86
CA SER A 14 -28.65 1.83 13.91
C SER A 14 -28.98 3.34 13.91
N LEU A 15 -28.50 4.08 14.91
CA LEU A 15 -28.72 5.50 15.06
C LEU A 15 -27.46 6.31 14.79
N GLY A 16 -27.48 7.19 13.79
CA GLY A 16 -26.42 8.13 13.48
C GLY A 16 -25.91 8.06 12.05
N THR A 17 -25.23 9.11 11.64
CA THR A 17 -24.70 9.29 10.28
C THR A 17 -23.16 9.19 10.21
N LYS A 18 -22.51 8.93 11.35
CA LYS A 18 -21.06 8.79 11.39
C LYS A 18 -20.64 7.52 10.64
N PRO A 19 -19.65 7.60 9.74
CA PRO A 19 -19.18 6.46 8.95
C PRO A 19 -18.72 5.29 9.81
N VAL A 20 -18.88 4.08 9.30
CA VAL A 20 -18.50 2.85 10.00
C VAL A 20 -17.51 2.03 9.17
N ILE A 21 -16.45 1.56 9.82
CA ILE A 21 -15.60 0.50 9.32
C ILE A 21 -15.95 -0.76 10.09
N ARG A 22 -16.41 -1.80 9.37
CA ARG A 22 -16.67 -3.10 9.99
C ARG A 22 -15.81 -4.19 9.40
N TRP A 23 -15.30 -5.02 10.27
CA TRP A 23 -14.65 -6.26 9.91
C TRP A 23 -15.60 -7.43 10.10
N ILE A 24 -15.47 -8.40 9.18
CA ILE A 24 -16.14 -9.68 9.30
C ILE A 24 -15.09 -10.73 9.58
N LYS A 25 -15.29 -11.46 10.66
CA LYS A 25 -14.42 -12.58 11.00
C LYS A 25 -15.25 -13.75 11.54
N GLY A 26 -15.09 -14.90 10.89
CA GLY A 26 -15.62 -16.17 11.39
C GLY A 26 -14.70 -16.84 12.40
N ASN A 27 -14.79 -18.15 12.49
CA ASN A 27 -13.92 -18.98 13.32
C ASN A 27 -12.45 -18.69 13.01
N GLY A 28 -11.59 -18.61 14.05
CA GLY A 28 -10.16 -18.32 13.89
C GLY A 28 -9.79 -16.88 14.24
N LEU A 29 -10.45 -16.31 15.24
CA LEU A 29 -10.16 -14.99 15.81
C LEU A 29 -8.72 -14.81 16.31
N ASP A 30 -7.96 -15.88 16.53
CA ASP A 30 -6.55 -15.83 16.97
C ASP A 30 -5.60 -15.36 15.87
N ASP A 31 -6.14 -15.05 14.70
CA ASP A 31 -5.40 -14.62 13.53
C ASP A 31 -4.70 -13.27 13.81
N PRO A 32 -3.36 -13.22 13.75
CA PRO A 32 -2.59 -12.01 13.96
C PRO A 32 -2.92 -10.93 12.93
N ILE A 33 -3.38 -11.32 11.73
CA ILE A 33 -3.75 -10.39 10.65
C ILE A 33 -4.98 -9.58 11.06
N THR A 34 -6.02 -10.22 11.59
CA THR A 34 -7.22 -9.53 12.08
C THR A 34 -6.90 -8.54 13.20
N LYS A 35 -6.05 -8.95 14.14
CA LYS A 35 -5.56 -8.07 15.21
C LYS A 35 -4.86 -6.83 14.66
N ALA A 36 -3.96 -7.04 13.70
CA ALA A 36 -3.23 -5.97 13.04
C ALA A 36 -4.17 -5.08 12.22
N ALA A 37 -5.14 -5.64 11.49
CA ALA A 37 -6.13 -4.91 10.71
C ALA A 37 -6.90 -3.92 11.57
N ILE A 38 -7.42 -4.37 12.71
CA ILE A 38 -8.15 -3.54 13.67
C ILE A 38 -7.23 -2.49 14.31
N GLY A 39 -6.05 -2.91 14.78
CA GLY A 39 -5.08 -2.01 15.40
C GLY A 39 -4.61 -0.91 14.46
N GLN A 40 -4.34 -1.26 13.21
CA GLN A 40 -3.88 -0.33 12.18
C GLN A 40 -4.96 0.67 11.80
N ALA A 41 -6.16 0.22 11.48
CA ALA A 41 -7.25 1.09 11.04
C ALA A 41 -7.71 2.03 12.18
N THR A 42 -7.87 1.53 13.40
CA THR A 42 -8.27 2.36 14.54
C THR A 42 -7.25 3.44 14.88
N ARG A 43 -5.97 3.19 14.59
CA ARG A 43 -4.90 4.20 14.73
C ARG A 43 -4.93 5.20 13.58
N LEU A 44 -5.10 4.73 12.34
CA LEU A 44 -5.03 5.54 11.14
C LEU A 44 -6.21 6.54 11.04
N PHE A 45 -7.41 6.07 11.32
CA PHE A 45 -8.63 6.87 11.17
C PHE A 45 -9.07 7.56 12.47
N GLY A 46 -8.55 7.10 13.62
CA GLY A 46 -8.85 7.69 14.93
C GLY A 46 -10.36 7.76 15.21
N SER A 47 -10.81 8.88 15.76
CA SER A 47 -12.21 9.11 16.08
C SER A 47 -13.07 9.64 14.90
N SER A 48 -12.51 9.71 13.68
CA SER A 48 -13.25 10.22 12.51
C SER A 48 -14.33 9.26 12.00
N VAL A 49 -14.24 7.99 12.35
CA VAL A 49 -15.19 6.93 12.02
C VAL A 49 -15.50 6.09 13.27
N ASP A 50 -16.57 5.30 13.20
CA ASP A 50 -16.85 4.28 14.20
C ASP A 50 -16.39 2.90 13.69
N TYR A 51 -16.24 1.94 14.61
CA TYR A 51 -15.65 0.63 14.30
C TYR A 51 -16.54 -0.48 14.84
N CYS A 52 -16.69 -1.54 14.06
CA CYS A 52 -17.49 -2.69 14.42
C CYS A 52 -16.76 -3.99 14.03
N LEU A 53 -16.69 -4.96 14.93
CA LEU A 53 -16.30 -6.31 14.64
C LEU A 53 -17.56 -7.18 14.60
N CYS A 54 -17.96 -7.61 13.41
CA CYS A 54 -19.02 -8.59 13.22
C CYS A 54 -18.42 -9.99 13.20
N THR A 55 -18.88 -10.87 14.07
CA THR A 55 -18.35 -12.24 14.14
C THR A 55 -19.42 -13.20 14.66
N ASN A 56 -19.38 -14.44 14.17
CA ASN A 56 -20.14 -15.55 14.73
C ASN A 56 -19.42 -16.24 15.92
N GLU A 57 -18.27 -15.72 16.35
CA GLU A 57 -17.62 -16.17 17.59
C GLU A 57 -18.41 -15.69 18.81
N ILE A 58 -18.70 -16.59 19.69
CA ILE A 58 -19.48 -16.35 20.91
C ILE A 58 -18.62 -16.24 22.17
N ASP A 59 -17.35 -16.62 22.10
CA ASP A 59 -16.43 -16.51 23.24
C ASP A 59 -15.94 -15.06 23.39
N ALA A 60 -16.47 -14.37 24.37
CA ALA A 60 -16.13 -12.99 24.68
C ALA A 60 -14.65 -12.79 25.05
N SER A 61 -13.94 -13.83 25.54
CA SER A 61 -12.53 -13.74 25.89
C SER A 61 -11.67 -13.63 24.62
N ARG A 62 -11.98 -14.40 23.60
CA ARG A 62 -11.32 -14.38 22.30
C ARG A 62 -11.56 -13.06 21.57
N VAL A 63 -12.81 -12.57 21.60
CA VAL A 63 -13.13 -11.26 21.02
C VAL A 63 -12.34 -10.15 21.72
N ARG A 64 -12.26 -10.21 23.06
CA ARG A 64 -11.51 -9.22 23.85
C ARG A 64 -10.04 -9.18 23.49
N ASP A 65 -9.39 -10.32 23.32
CA ASP A 65 -7.98 -10.42 22.92
C ASP A 65 -7.69 -9.74 21.57
N ILE A 66 -8.63 -9.82 20.62
CA ILE A 66 -8.53 -9.09 19.37
C ILE A 66 -8.69 -7.59 19.59
N LEU A 67 -9.70 -7.19 20.34
CA LEU A 67 -10.05 -5.79 20.54
C LEU A 67 -9.01 -5.04 21.40
N GLU A 68 -8.17 -5.73 22.15
CA GLU A 68 -7.01 -5.13 22.85
C GLU A 68 -5.99 -4.45 21.91
N TRP A 69 -6.00 -4.77 20.62
CA TRP A 69 -5.14 -4.13 19.62
C TRP A 69 -5.69 -2.79 19.13
N ALA A 70 -6.96 -2.54 19.37
CA ALA A 70 -7.61 -1.30 18.95
C ALA A 70 -7.14 -0.10 19.78
N THR A 71 -6.95 1.05 19.12
CA THR A 71 -6.64 2.33 19.76
C THR A 71 -7.86 3.23 19.91
N GLN A 72 -8.99 2.80 19.36
CA GLN A 72 -10.31 3.43 19.47
C GLN A 72 -11.32 2.38 19.91
N PRO A 73 -12.47 2.78 20.48
CA PRO A 73 -13.54 1.85 20.80
C PRO A 73 -14.01 1.10 19.54
N VAL A 74 -14.05 -0.23 19.64
CA VAL A 74 -14.62 -1.11 18.62
C VAL A 74 -15.78 -1.85 19.22
N GLU A 75 -16.94 -1.75 18.61
CA GLU A 75 -18.10 -2.49 19.07
C GLU A 75 -18.09 -3.92 18.54
N TRP A 76 -18.42 -4.87 19.38
CA TRP A 76 -18.59 -6.25 19.00
C TRP A 76 -20.04 -6.52 18.65
N TRP A 77 -20.29 -7.01 17.43
CA TRP A 77 -21.59 -7.46 16.97
C TRP A 77 -21.56 -8.98 16.76
N PRO A 78 -22.12 -9.77 17.70
CA PRO A 78 -22.27 -11.20 17.48
C PRO A 78 -23.37 -11.42 16.44
N VAL A 79 -22.97 -11.94 15.27
CA VAL A 79 -23.87 -12.15 14.13
C VAL A 79 -24.64 -13.45 14.26
N SER A 80 -25.88 -13.43 13.80
CA SER A 80 -26.76 -14.58 13.75
C SER A 80 -27.66 -14.53 12.51
N GLU A 81 -28.39 -15.60 12.22
CA GLU A 81 -29.35 -15.68 11.14
C GLU A 81 -30.46 -14.61 11.24
N ARG A 82 -30.72 -14.12 12.44
CA ARG A 82 -31.73 -13.07 12.72
C ARG A 82 -31.31 -11.71 12.19
N ASP A 83 -30.04 -11.48 11.94
CA ASP A 83 -29.52 -10.20 11.45
C ASP A 83 -29.78 -9.99 9.96
N ASN A 84 -30.05 -11.09 9.22
CA ASN A 84 -30.49 -11.05 7.82
C ASN A 84 -31.37 -12.29 7.51
N PRO A 85 -32.63 -12.31 8.00
CA PRO A 85 -33.47 -13.50 7.93
C PRO A 85 -33.83 -13.92 6.49
N GLU A 86 -33.93 -12.97 5.57
CA GLU A 86 -34.25 -13.28 4.16
C GLU A 86 -33.12 -14.04 3.51
N LEU A 87 -31.86 -13.60 3.68
CA LEU A 87 -30.69 -14.30 3.17
C LEU A 87 -30.52 -15.65 3.87
N ALA A 88 -30.70 -15.70 5.20
CA ALA A 88 -30.62 -16.94 5.94
C ALA A 88 -31.58 -18.00 5.41
N GLN A 89 -32.83 -17.64 5.13
CA GLN A 89 -33.82 -18.55 4.55
C GLN A 89 -33.38 -19.12 3.21
N VAL A 90 -32.82 -18.28 2.33
CA VAL A 90 -32.33 -18.73 1.02
C VAL A 90 -31.16 -19.70 1.16
N LEU A 91 -30.21 -19.41 2.07
CA LEU A 91 -29.07 -20.28 2.34
C LEU A 91 -29.53 -21.65 2.91
N ILE A 92 -30.43 -21.63 3.86
CA ILE A 92 -31.01 -22.85 4.46
C ILE A 92 -31.78 -23.67 3.41
N ALA A 93 -32.59 -23.03 2.57
CA ALA A 93 -33.30 -23.67 1.49
C ALA A 93 -32.37 -24.31 0.44
N ALA A 94 -31.13 -23.80 0.32
CA ALA A 94 -30.06 -24.37 -0.50
C ALA A 94 -29.24 -25.45 0.23
N ASP A 95 -29.77 -26.02 1.30
CA ASP A 95 -29.12 -27.04 2.15
C ASP A 95 -27.79 -26.56 2.77
N CYS A 96 -27.67 -25.26 3.00
CA CYS A 96 -26.54 -24.66 3.69
C CYS A 96 -26.92 -24.39 5.17
N ALA A 97 -26.52 -25.26 6.08
CA ALA A 97 -26.76 -25.03 7.51
C ALA A 97 -25.99 -23.80 8.01
N PRO A 98 -26.50 -23.09 9.06
CA PRO A 98 -25.82 -21.91 9.61
C PRO A 98 -24.35 -22.10 9.97
N ALA A 99 -23.99 -23.29 10.49
CA ALA A 99 -22.59 -23.65 10.79
C ALA A 99 -21.69 -23.65 9.54
N HIS A 100 -22.26 -23.72 8.35
CA HIS A 100 -21.58 -23.76 7.07
C HIS A 100 -21.79 -22.51 6.22
N PHE A 101 -22.31 -21.43 6.77
CA PHE A 101 -22.47 -20.17 6.02
C PHE A 101 -21.13 -19.59 5.56
N GLY A 102 -20.03 -19.92 6.23
CA GLY A 102 -18.70 -19.53 5.78
C GLY A 102 -18.61 -18.02 5.50
N TYR A 103 -18.22 -17.66 4.27
CA TYR A 103 -18.12 -16.26 3.84
C TYR A 103 -19.45 -15.52 3.78
N TRP A 104 -20.58 -16.22 3.76
CA TRP A 104 -21.89 -15.58 3.78
C TRP A 104 -22.16 -14.79 5.04
N TRP A 105 -21.49 -15.08 6.16
CA TRP A 105 -21.59 -14.29 7.39
C TRP A 105 -21.22 -12.82 7.21
N LYS A 106 -20.47 -12.46 6.16
CA LYS A 106 -20.17 -11.09 5.79
C LYS A 106 -21.44 -10.23 5.61
N TRP A 107 -22.53 -10.82 5.23
CA TRP A 107 -23.79 -10.17 4.88
C TRP A 107 -24.80 -10.17 6.04
N PHE A 108 -24.32 -10.47 7.24
CA PHE A 108 -25.06 -10.43 8.48
C PHE A 108 -24.39 -9.46 9.48
N PRO A 109 -25.04 -8.30 9.81
CA PRO A 109 -26.27 -7.74 9.20
C PRO A 109 -26.02 -7.23 7.78
N GLU A 110 -27.09 -6.92 7.03
CA GLU A 110 -26.94 -6.23 5.76
C GLU A 110 -26.13 -4.94 5.95
N ARG A 111 -26.53 -4.09 6.88
CA ARG A 111 -25.84 -2.85 7.27
C ARG A 111 -25.85 -2.71 8.78
N VAL A 112 -24.71 -2.34 9.38
CA VAL A 112 -24.69 -1.97 10.80
C VAL A 112 -25.29 -0.58 11.02
N ARG A 113 -25.16 0.31 10.04
CA ARG A 113 -25.74 1.66 10.07
C ARG A 113 -26.23 2.08 8.69
N PRO A 114 -27.52 1.83 8.36
CA PRO A 114 -28.06 2.07 7.02
C PRO A 114 -27.92 3.52 6.52
N ASP A 115 -27.98 4.50 7.42
CA ASP A 115 -27.95 5.93 7.07
C ASP A 115 -26.54 6.53 7.07
N ALA A 116 -25.51 5.72 7.24
CA ALA A 116 -24.12 6.15 7.24
C ALA A 116 -23.30 5.44 6.15
N PRO A 117 -22.20 6.04 5.68
CA PRO A 117 -21.22 5.32 4.86
C PRO A 117 -20.64 4.14 5.62
N GLU A 118 -20.40 3.03 4.94
CA GLU A 118 -19.89 1.81 5.57
C GLU A 118 -18.84 1.13 4.71
N TRP A 119 -17.71 0.77 5.31
CA TRP A 119 -16.76 -0.18 4.74
C TRP A 119 -16.99 -1.56 5.33
N ILE A 120 -17.14 -2.54 4.47
CA ILE A 120 -17.22 -3.95 4.83
C ILE A 120 -15.87 -4.59 4.45
N LEU A 121 -15.17 -5.14 5.42
CA LEU A 121 -13.83 -5.69 5.27
C LEU A 121 -13.77 -7.14 5.70
N ASP A 122 -13.06 -7.96 4.94
CA ASP A 122 -12.61 -9.25 5.44
C ASP A 122 -11.60 -9.06 6.58
N GLY A 123 -11.54 -10.00 7.50
CA GLY A 123 -10.68 -9.90 8.68
C GLY A 123 -9.18 -9.95 8.36
N ASP A 124 -8.82 -10.28 7.14
CA ASP A 124 -7.45 -10.36 6.63
C ASP A 124 -7.05 -9.17 5.72
N MET A 125 -7.83 -8.09 5.77
CA MET A 125 -7.53 -6.86 5.06
C MET A 125 -6.95 -5.79 5.99
N VAL A 126 -5.73 -5.37 5.71
CA VAL A 126 -4.99 -4.38 6.51
C VAL A 126 -4.86 -3.08 5.74
N ILE A 127 -5.41 -1.99 6.29
CA ILE A 127 -5.34 -0.66 5.70
C ILE A 127 -4.14 0.08 6.28
N THR A 128 -3.23 0.52 5.42
CA THR A 128 -1.96 1.16 5.82
C THR A 128 -1.92 2.66 5.57
N ALA A 129 -2.79 3.17 4.69
CA ALA A 129 -2.92 4.60 4.40
C ALA A 129 -4.38 4.96 4.09
N LYS A 130 -4.71 6.24 4.10
CA LYS A 130 -6.02 6.73 3.67
C LYS A 130 -6.05 6.79 2.14
N PRO A 131 -7.04 6.16 1.46
CA PRO A 131 -7.19 6.32 0.03
C PRO A 131 -7.57 7.76 -0.33
N ALA A 132 -7.29 8.20 -1.55
CA ALA A 132 -7.57 9.56 -2.01
C ALA A 132 -9.05 9.94 -1.90
N TRP A 133 -9.94 8.98 -2.04
CA TRP A 133 -11.39 9.14 -1.96
C TRP A 133 -11.96 9.03 -0.54
N PHE A 134 -11.13 8.90 0.50
CA PHE A 134 -11.57 8.71 1.90
C PHE A 134 -12.53 9.80 2.38
N GLU A 135 -12.24 11.08 2.09
CA GLU A 135 -13.08 12.19 2.53
C GLU A 135 -14.43 12.22 1.80
N GLN A 136 -14.49 11.85 0.53
CA GLN A 136 -15.73 11.71 -0.22
C GLN A 136 -16.60 10.62 0.41
N TRP A 137 -16.03 9.45 0.69
CA TRP A 137 -16.72 8.39 1.40
C TRP A 137 -17.19 8.85 2.78
N ARG A 138 -16.32 9.45 3.57
CA ARG A 138 -16.62 9.87 4.94
C ARG A 138 -17.79 10.85 5.02
N THR A 139 -17.97 11.68 4.03
CA THR A 139 -19.09 12.65 3.93
C THR A 139 -20.32 12.06 3.26
N GLY A 140 -20.30 10.80 2.83
CA GLY A 140 -21.42 10.14 2.16
C GLY A 140 -21.64 10.59 0.70
N GLN A 141 -20.64 11.21 0.10
CA GLN A 141 -20.68 11.74 -1.28
C GLN A 141 -20.04 10.78 -2.31
N ASP A 142 -19.61 9.60 -1.86
CA ASP A 142 -18.97 8.61 -2.72
C ASP A 142 -20.00 7.65 -3.33
N VAL A 143 -19.55 6.88 -4.31
CA VAL A 143 -20.26 5.75 -4.92
C VAL A 143 -19.82 4.44 -4.26
N ILE A 144 -20.42 3.33 -4.68
CA ILE A 144 -19.96 2.01 -4.22
C ILE A 144 -18.57 1.75 -4.80
N ARG A 145 -17.64 1.32 -3.95
CA ARG A 145 -16.31 0.85 -4.39
C ARG A 145 -16.09 -0.57 -3.93
N ILE A 146 -15.50 -1.38 -4.79
CA ILE A 146 -15.25 -2.81 -4.52
C ILE A 146 -13.85 -3.15 -5.00
N THR A 147 -13.08 -3.89 -4.21
CA THR A 147 -11.77 -4.41 -4.63
C THR A 147 -11.87 -5.28 -5.87
N GLN A 148 -10.81 -5.27 -6.67
CA GLN A 148 -10.64 -6.16 -7.81
C GLN A 148 -9.79 -7.38 -7.45
N ASP A 149 -10.01 -8.49 -8.18
CA ASP A 149 -9.12 -9.64 -8.22
C ASP A 149 -9.07 -10.15 -9.67
N ASP A 150 -7.87 -10.34 -10.22
CA ASP A 150 -7.65 -10.93 -11.53
C ASP A 150 -6.71 -12.15 -11.49
N LEU A 151 -6.41 -12.63 -10.28
CA LEU A 151 -5.51 -13.77 -10.06
C LEU A 151 -6.18 -15.13 -10.30
N TRP A 152 -7.51 -15.18 -10.31
CA TRP A 152 -8.26 -16.39 -10.58
C TRP A 152 -8.93 -16.36 -11.95
N PRO A 153 -9.01 -17.49 -12.65
CA PRO A 153 -9.91 -17.60 -13.80
C PRO A 153 -11.34 -17.24 -13.36
N PRO A 154 -12.12 -16.54 -14.19
CA PRO A 154 -13.49 -16.14 -13.84
C PRO A 154 -14.37 -17.28 -13.31
N THR A 155 -14.27 -18.47 -13.90
CA THR A 155 -14.99 -19.67 -13.47
C THR A 155 -14.55 -20.14 -12.08
N GLY A 156 -13.30 -19.97 -11.72
CA GLY A 156 -12.77 -20.24 -10.38
C GLY A 156 -13.21 -19.20 -9.37
N MET A 157 -13.33 -17.93 -9.78
CA MET A 157 -13.72 -16.82 -8.91
C MET A 157 -15.23 -16.72 -8.68
N TYR A 158 -16.03 -16.85 -9.75
CA TYR A 158 -17.46 -16.61 -9.70
C TYR A 158 -18.30 -17.91 -9.79
N GLY A 159 -17.64 -19.06 -10.00
CA GLY A 159 -18.31 -20.34 -10.11
C GLY A 159 -19.38 -20.30 -11.22
N LYS A 160 -20.56 -20.85 -10.93
CA LYS A 160 -21.69 -20.88 -11.86
C LYS A 160 -22.35 -19.53 -12.13
N PHE A 161 -21.97 -18.48 -11.41
CA PHE A 161 -22.46 -17.11 -11.65
C PHE A 161 -21.63 -16.37 -12.70
N THR A 162 -20.59 -16.98 -13.26
CA THR A 162 -19.70 -16.37 -14.26
C THR A 162 -20.46 -15.75 -15.43
N GLU A 163 -21.52 -16.42 -15.91
CA GLU A 163 -22.35 -15.92 -17.02
C GLU A 163 -23.21 -14.70 -16.64
N HIS A 164 -23.34 -14.40 -15.35
CA HIS A 164 -24.14 -13.29 -14.83
C HIS A 164 -23.28 -12.11 -14.39
N VAL A 165 -21.94 -12.20 -14.52
CA VAL A 165 -20.99 -11.20 -14.06
C VAL A 165 -20.36 -10.45 -15.24
N ASN A 166 -20.27 -9.13 -15.13
CA ASN A 166 -19.42 -8.36 -16.03
C ASN A 166 -17.94 -8.59 -15.67
N LEU A 167 -17.26 -9.39 -16.48
CA LEU A 167 -15.89 -9.82 -16.24
C LEU A 167 -14.87 -8.68 -16.35
N ASP A 168 -15.21 -7.58 -17.04
CA ASP A 168 -14.33 -6.41 -17.15
C ASP A 168 -14.15 -5.68 -15.80
N LEU A 169 -15.13 -5.79 -14.91
CA LEU A 169 -15.08 -5.15 -13.60
C LEU A 169 -14.20 -5.91 -12.60
N LYS A 170 -14.00 -7.22 -12.77
CA LYS A 170 -13.18 -8.08 -11.89
C LYS A 170 -13.47 -7.92 -10.39
N LEU A 171 -14.74 -7.74 -10.02
CA LEU A 171 -15.15 -7.41 -8.65
C LEU A 171 -14.84 -8.54 -7.67
N TYR A 172 -14.28 -8.18 -6.53
CA TYR A 172 -13.94 -9.09 -5.44
C TYR A 172 -14.45 -8.57 -4.09
N SER A 173 -15.09 -9.42 -3.29
CA SER A 173 -15.84 -9.01 -2.08
C SER A 173 -14.98 -8.69 -0.86
N GLY A 174 -13.66 -8.67 -0.94
CA GLY A 174 -12.78 -8.46 0.21
C GLY A 174 -13.01 -7.13 0.93
N LEU A 175 -13.02 -6.02 0.18
CA LEU A 175 -13.41 -4.70 0.68
C LEU A 175 -14.53 -4.13 -0.18
N ILE A 176 -15.57 -3.68 0.48
CA ILE A 176 -16.70 -2.98 -0.16
C ILE A 176 -17.00 -1.70 0.61
N SER A 177 -16.96 -0.58 -0.10
CA SER A 177 -17.34 0.72 0.40
C SER A 177 -18.77 1.03 -0.09
N ILE A 178 -19.67 1.30 0.83
CA ILE A 178 -21.10 1.48 0.53
C ILE A 178 -21.54 2.86 1.06
N PRO A 179 -22.11 3.71 0.20
CA PRO A 179 -22.68 5.00 0.62
C PRO A 179 -23.96 4.83 1.47
N PRO A 180 -24.43 5.91 2.13
CA PRO A 180 -25.67 5.88 2.90
C PRO A 180 -26.88 5.42 2.09
N LYS A 181 -27.84 4.77 2.76
CA LYS A 181 -29.16 4.39 2.21
C LYS A 181 -29.14 3.37 1.07
N VAL A 182 -27.97 2.83 0.70
CA VAL A 182 -27.90 1.75 -0.27
C VAL A 182 -28.32 0.45 0.40
N ARG A 183 -29.29 -0.23 -0.22
CA ARG A 183 -29.72 -1.59 0.11
C ARG A 183 -29.28 -2.52 -1.02
N TYR A 184 -28.56 -3.54 -0.69
CA TYR A 184 -28.04 -4.50 -1.69
C TYR A 184 -28.66 -5.90 -1.59
N ILE A 185 -29.34 -6.19 -0.46
CA ILE A 185 -29.90 -7.53 -0.24
C ILE A 185 -30.92 -7.91 -1.31
N ASP A 186 -31.78 -6.98 -1.73
CA ASP A 186 -32.74 -7.24 -2.80
C ASP A 186 -32.08 -7.68 -4.12
N LYS A 187 -30.86 -7.16 -4.39
CA LYS A 187 -30.08 -7.54 -5.57
C LYS A 187 -29.49 -8.93 -5.41
N PHE A 188 -29.00 -9.29 -4.21
CA PHE A 188 -28.55 -10.65 -3.89
C PHE A 188 -29.67 -11.66 -4.10
N LEU A 189 -30.82 -11.41 -3.48
CA LEU A 189 -32.00 -12.28 -3.61
C LEU A 189 -32.48 -12.38 -5.07
N GLY A 190 -32.39 -11.29 -5.81
CA GLY A 190 -32.70 -11.26 -7.24
C GLY A 190 -31.76 -12.14 -8.06
N VAL A 191 -30.45 -12.13 -7.78
CA VAL A 191 -29.47 -13.01 -8.42
C VAL A 191 -29.72 -14.48 -8.05
N LEU A 192 -29.97 -14.76 -6.78
CA LEU A 192 -30.23 -16.10 -6.27
C LEU A 192 -31.55 -16.71 -6.78
N LYS A 193 -32.53 -15.90 -7.16
CA LYS A 193 -33.76 -16.35 -7.83
C LYS A 193 -33.49 -16.81 -9.27
N ILE A 194 -32.59 -16.12 -9.98
CA ILE A 194 -32.23 -16.48 -11.37
C ILE A 194 -31.33 -17.71 -11.37
N GLN A 195 -30.34 -17.75 -10.50
CA GLN A 195 -29.36 -18.80 -10.37
C GLN A 195 -29.29 -19.27 -8.91
N PRO A 196 -30.09 -20.27 -8.50
CA PRO A 196 -30.07 -20.78 -7.13
C PRO A 196 -28.71 -21.34 -6.72
N LEU A 197 -28.37 -21.21 -5.45
CA LEU A 197 -27.19 -21.88 -4.90
C LEU A 197 -27.33 -23.38 -5.07
N ALA A 198 -26.29 -24.03 -5.59
CA ALA A 198 -26.13 -25.46 -5.49
C ALA A 198 -24.98 -25.75 -4.53
N VAL A 199 -25.15 -26.69 -3.63
CA VAL A 199 -24.06 -27.17 -2.81
C VAL A 199 -23.07 -27.89 -3.75
N PRO A 200 -21.83 -27.42 -3.92
CA PRO A 200 -20.86 -28.14 -4.73
C PRO A 200 -20.57 -29.49 -4.07
N HIS A 201 -20.55 -30.56 -4.86
CA HIS A 201 -20.16 -31.89 -4.36
C HIS A 201 -18.71 -31.96 -3.85
N ASP A 202 -17.88 -30.97 -4.18
CA ASP A 202 -16.45 -30.92 -3.88
C ASP A 202 -16.08 -30.08 -2.63
N GLY A 203 -17.08 -29.64 -1.86
CA GLY A 203 -16.84 -28.85 -0.64
C GLY A 203 -16.43 -27.40 -0.84
N ARG A 204 -16.33 -26.89 -2.08
CA ARG A 204 -16.02 -25.48 -2.40
C ARG A 204 -17.25 -24.59 -2.32
N LYS A 205 -17.97 -24.68 -1.21
CA LYS A 205 -19.21 -23.91 -0.94
C LYS A 205 -19.00 -22.38 -1.01
N ASP A 206 -17.77 -21.95 -0.91
CA ASP A 206 -17.38 -20.57 -0.65
C ASP A 206 -17.36 -19.70 -1.90
N MET A 207 -17.06 -20.28 -3.07
CA MET A 207 -16.91 -19.53 -4.31
C MET A 207 -18.24 -19.01 -4.89
N CYS A 208 -19.37 -19.55 -4.45
CA CYS A 208 -20.69 -19.05 -4.87
C CYS A 208 -21.01 -17.67 -4.32
N GLU A 209 -20.54 -17.33 -3.12
CA GLU A 209 -20.74 -16.00 -2.52
C GLU A 209 -20.15 -14.92 -3.39
N GLN A 210 -18.92 -15.08 -3.83
CA GLN A 210 -18.20 -14.14 -4.67
C GLN A 210 -18.94 -13.82 -5.98
N GLY A 211 -19.47 -14.85 -6.64
CA GLY A 211 -20.23 -14.69 -7.88
C GLY A 211 -21.55 -13.95 -7.68
N VAL A 212 -22.26 -14.23 -6.59
CA VAL A 212 -23.48 -13.50 -6.24
C VAL A 212 -23.21 -12.04 -5.97
N VAL A 213 -22.14 -11.75 -5.22
CA VAL A 213 -21.72 -10.39 -4.90
C VAL A 213 -21.41 -9.61 -6.17
N ALA A 214 -20.57 -10.14 -7.05
CA ALA A 214 -20.20 -9.49 -8.30
C ALA A 214 -21.44 -9.26 -9.19
N ALA A 215 -22.30 -10.26 -9.36
CA ALA A 215 -23.52 -10.17 -10.16
C ALA A 215 -24.56 -9.18 -9.58
N ALA A 216 -24.59 -8.99 -8.27
CA ALA A 216 -25.50 -8.06 -7.62
C ALA A 216 -24.96 -6.62 -7.66
N PHE A 217 -23.71 -6.42 -7.30
CA PHE A 217 -23.15 -5.07 -7.20
C PHE A 217 -22.92 -4.40 -8.55
N GLN A 218 -22.64 -5.14 -9.63
CA GLN A 218 -22.60 -4.58 -10.98
C GLN A 218 -23.91 -3.90 -11.44
N LYS A 219 -25.01 -4.10 -10.70
CA LYS A 219 -26.31 -3.44 -10.97
C LYS A 219 -26.41 -2.04 -10.34
N PHE A 220 -25.40 -1.62 -9.64
CA PHE A 220 -25.23 -0.27 -9.11
C PHE A 220 -24.16 0.48 -9.91
N GLU A 221 -24.04 1.78 -9.68
CA GLU A 221 -22.85 2.52 -10.07
C GLU A 221 -21.70 2.10 -9.15
N VAL A 222 -20.67 1.47 -9.73
CA VAL A 222 -19.53 0.89 -9.00
C VAL A 222 -18.23 1.38 -9.59
N ILE A 223 -17.34 1.84 -8.74
CA ILE A 223 -15.93 2.08 -9.09
C ILE A 223 -15.08 0.95 -8.52
N PRO A 224 -14.44 0.13 -9.35
CA PRO A 224 -13.52 -0.88 -8.88
C PRO A 224 -12.31 -0.26 -8.19
N ILE A 225 -11.89 -0.84 -7.06
CA ILE A 225 -10.62 -0.52 -6.40
C ILE A 225 -9.56 -1.42 -7.04
N PRO A 226 -8.61 -0.84 -7.80
CA PRO A 226 -7.69 -1.64 -8.59
C PRO A 226 -6.66 -2.35 -7.70
N LEU A 227 -6.16 -3.49 -8.18
CA LEU A 227 -5.16 -4.30 -7.48
C LEU A 227 -3.88 -3.55 -7.14
N TYR A 228 -3.48 -2.58 -7.96
CA TYR A 228 -2.29 -1.78 -7.69
C TYR A 228 -2.46 -0.83 -6.49
N GLU A 229 -3.70 -0.47 -6.12
CA GLU A 229 -3.99 0.32 -4.91
C GLU A 229 -4.21 -0.55 -3.68
N PHE A 230 -4.73 -1.76 -3.88
CA PHE A 230 -5.04 -2.72 -2.83
C PHE A 230 -4.65 -4.14 -3.24
N PRO A 231 -3.34 -4.47 -3.26
CA PRO A 231 -2.85 -5.74 -3.73
C PRO A 231 -3.31 -6.92 -2.88
N PHE A 232 -3.54 -8.03 -3.56
CA PHE A 232 -3.92 -9.29 -2.98
C PHE A 232 -2.69 -10.18 -2.81
N GLY A 233 -2.31 -10.45 -1.57
CA GLY A 233 -1.17 -11.31 -1.24
C GLY A 233 -1.60 -12.77 -1.09
N ARG A 234 -1.28 -13.62 -2.06
CA ARG A 234 -1.46 -15.08 -1.97
C ARG A 234 -0.14 -15.77 -1.70
N ALA A 235 -0.14 -16.72 -0.78
CA ALA A 235 0.94 -17.66 -0.62
C ALA A 235 0.56 -18.96 -1.35
N PHE A 236 1.12 -19.18 -2.55
CA PHE A 236 1.05 -20.46 -3.23
C PHE A 236 2.45 -21.06 -3.30
N GLU A 237 2.65 -22.28 -2.75
CA GLU A 237 3.80 -23.16 -2.98
C GLU A 237 5.17 -22.47 -3.16
N GLY A 238 5.52 -21.53 -2.26
CA GLY A 238 6.80 -20.81 -2.29
C GLY A 238 6.89 -19.61 -3.24
N HIS A 239 5.87 -19.33 -4.01
CA HIS A 239 5.75 -18.10 -4.79
C HIS A 239 4.81 -17.13 -4.10
N ILE A 240 5.33 -15.96 -3.82
CA ILE A 240 4.59 -14.86 -3.23
C ILE A 240 4.32 -13.88 -4.35
N ASP A 241 3.10 -13.89 -4.85
CA ASP A 241 2.66 -12.92 -5.85
C ASP A 241 1.67 -11.94 -5.21
N PHE A 242 2.03 -10.66 -5.18
CA PHE A 242 1.10 -9.59 -4.79
C PHE A 242 0.18 -9.18 -5.95
N GLY A 243 0.01 -10.06 -6.96
CA GLY A 243 -0.61 -9.67 -8.21
C GLY A 243 0.29 -8.69 -8.99
N VAL A 244 -0.09 -8.41 -10.20
CA VAL A 244 0.64 -7.44 -11.03
C VAL A 244 0.63 -6.10 -10.27
N GLN A 245 1.79 -5.71 -9.73
CA GLN A 245 1.99 -4.37 -9.21
C GLN A 245 1.94 -3.42 -10.42
N ASP A 246 0.77 -2.84 -10.60
CA ASP A 246 0.60 -1.75 -11.55
C ASP A 246 0.90 -0.45 -10.81
N ASP A 247 1.97 0.23 -11.21
CA ASP A 247 2.55 1.37 -10.50
C ASP A 247 1.74 2.67 -10.58
N ARG A 248 0.46 2.57 -10.95
CA ARG A 248 -0.41 3.72 -11.24
C ARG A 248 -0.98 4.44 -10.02
N GLY A 249 -0.74 3.97 -8.80
CA GLY A 249 -1.31 4.62 -7.62
C GLY A 249 -0.61 4.25 -6.29
N PRO A 250 -0.85 4.99 -5.19
CA PRO A 250 -0.32 4.63 -3.88
C PRO A 250 -1.05 3.41 -3.32
N ILE A 251 -0.30 2.40 -2.90
CA ILE A 251 -0.85 1.30 -2.11
C ILE A 251 -1.32 1.88 -0.77
N TRP A 252 -2.59 1.66 -0.45
CA TRP A 252 -3.16 2.11 0.82
C TRP A 252 -3.69 0.98 1.69
N GLY A 253 -3.56 -0.28 1.25
CA GLY A 253 -3.88 -1.45 2.03
C GLY A 253 -3.44 -2.74 1.35
N TYR A 254 -3.61 -3.87 2.03
CA TYR A 254 -3.22 -5.20 1.57
C TYR A 254 -4.30 -6.20 1.94
N HIS A 255 -4.60 -7.12 1.05
CA HIS A 255 -5.45 -8.26 1.30
C HIS A 255 -4.59 -9.53 1.42
N PHE A 256 -4.60 -10.18 2.59
CA PHE A 256 -3.84 -11.39 2.87
C PHE A 256 -4.73 -12.63 2.74
N GLY A 257 -5.21 -12.91 1.54
CA GLY A 257 -6.04 -14.09 1.28
C GLY A 257 -5.36 -15.39 1.70
N ASN A 258 -6.14 -16.31 2.23
CA ASN A 258 -5.78 -17.56 2.89
C ASN A 258 -5.51 -17.44 4.39
N ALA A 259 -6.57 -17.09 5.13
CA ALA A 259 -6.59 -17.19 6.58
C ALA A 259 -6.34 -18.62 7.12
N PHE A 260 -6.26 -19.62 6.26
CA PHE A 260 -5.94 -21.00 6.64
C PHE A 260 -4.44 -21.26 6.84
N ALA A 261 -3.58 -20.45 6.27
CA ALA A 261 -2.17 -20.46 6.63
C ALA A 261 -2.00 -19.58 7.86
N ARG A 262 -1.78 -20.16 9.03
CA ARG A 262 -1.49 -19.45 10.32
C ARG A 262 -0.36 -18.45 10.20
N VAL A 263 0.35 -18.45 9.08
CA VAL A 263 1.48 -17.58 8.76
C VAL A 263 1.38 -17.23 7.29
N ASN A 264 0.98 -15.98 7.00
CA ASN A 264 1.12 -15.43 5.66
C ASN A 264 2.52 -14.79 5.57
N PRO A 265 3.45 -15.30 4.72
CA PRO A 265 4.81 -14.79 4.65
C PRO A 265 4.90 -13.29 4.33
N HIS A 266 3.94 -12.76 3.57
CA HIS A 266 3.87 -11.32 3.32
C HIS A 266 3.47 -10.53 4.53
N PHE A 267 2.48 -11.01 5.29
CA PHE A 267 2.08 -10.37 6.54
C PHE A 267 3.25 -10.34 7.51
N GLU A 268 3.98 -11.45 7.65
CA GLU A 268 5.19 -11.49 8.48
C GLU A 268 6.24 -10.51 7.99
N ARG A 269 6.51 -10.50 6.69
CA ARG A 269 7.44 -9.56 6.08
C ARG A 269 7.05 -8.12 6.37
N LEU A 270 5.82 -7.70 6.03
CA LEU A 270 5.34 -6.34 6.25
C LEU A 270 5.28 -5.97 7.73
N THR A 271 5.13 -6.94 8.63
CA THR A 271 5.19 -6.74 10.08
C THR A 271 6.63 -6.54 10.54
N GLN A 272 7.57 -7.36 10.06
CA GLN A 272 9.01 -7.19 10.33
C GLN A 272 9.54 -5.88 9.77
N GLU A 273 9.03 -5.48 8.63
CA GLU A 273 9.32 -4.23 7.92
C GLU A 273 8.58 -3.02 8.53
N HIS A 274 7.77 -3.23 9.55
CA HIS A 274 6.98 -2.20 10.24
C HIS A 274 5.98 -1.41 9.38
N VAL A 275 5.62 -1.94 8.23
CA VAL A 275 4.51 -1.42 7.41
C VAL A 275 3.18 -1.70 8.12
N ILE A 276 3.11 -2.87 8.77
CA ILE A 276 1.98 -3.28 9.61
C ILE A 276 2.45 -3.30 11.06
N PHE A 277 1.73 -2.63 11.94
CA PHE A 277 2.10 -2.57 13.34
C PHE A 277 1.84 -3.90 14.06
N SER A 278 2.89 -4.47 14.62
CA SER A 278 2.75 -5.42 15.72
C SER A 278 2.26 -4.70 16.98
N LYS A 279 1.66 -5.44 17.95
CA LYS A 279 1.21 -4.87 19.23
C LYS A 279 2.32 -3.97 19.81
N PRO A 280 2.06 -2.74 20.17
CA PRO A 280 3.10 -1.81 20.61
C PRO A 280 3.73 -2.33 21.91
N ASN A 281 4.97 -2.81 21.84
CA ASN A 281 5.79 -3.02 22.99
C ASN A 281 6.33 -1.65 23.43
N THR A 282 5.87 -1.16 24.57
CA THR A 282 5.85 0.26 24.98
C THR A 282 7.18 0.81 25.47
N ARG A 283 8.33 0.31 25.05
CA ARG A 283 9.62 0.86 25.44
C ARG A 283 10.05 1.96 24.44
N TRP A 284 10.40 3.14 24.98
CA TRP A 284 10.79 4.33 24.22
C TRP A 284 11.97 4.09 23.24
N PHE A 285 12.92 3.23 23.59
CA PHE A 285 14.02 2.82 22.72
C PHE A 285 13.57 2.03 21.50
N ASP A 286 12.50 1.24 21.62
CA ASP A 286 11.94 0.50 20.50
C ASP A 286 11.24 1.44 19.51
N ARG A 287 10.69 2.58 19.98
CA ARG A 287 10.09 3.59 19.08
C ARG A 287 11.12 4.31 18.20
N LEU A 288 12.35 4.55 18.70
CA LEU A 288 13.42 5.15 17.89
C LEU A 288 13.98 4.14 16.88
N ARG A 289 14.16 2.88 17.29
CA ARG A 289 14.60 1.79 16.43
C ARG A 289 13.52 1.46 15.36
N LEU A 290 12.25 1.49 15.74
CA LEU A 290 11.09 1.40 14.87
C LEU A 290 11.08 2.51 13.81
N LYS A 291 11.31 3.78 14.19
CA LYS A 291 11.40 4.87 13.21
C LYS A 291 12.52 4.65 12.20
N ALA A 292 13.71 4.28 12.64
CA ALA A 292 14.85 4.05 11.75
C ALA A 292 14.63 2.86 10.80
N ASN A 293 13.99 1.79 11.28
CA ASN A 293 13.67 0.62 10.46
C ASN A 293 12.49 0.89 9.49
N MET A 294 11.43 1.59 9.95
CA MET A 294 10.32 2.02 9.09
C MET A 294 10.80 2.81 7.88
N PHE A 295 11.82 3.63 8.07
CA PHE A 295 12.35 4.45 6.99
C PHE A 295 13.09 3.64 5.94
N GLY A 296 13.92 2.70 6.36
CA GLY A 296 14.62 1.81 5.43
C GLY A 296 13.67 0.97 4.61
N GLU A 297 12.57 0.57 5.21
CA GLU A 297 11.56 -0.25 4.57
C GLU A 297 10.67 0.53 3.62
N HIS A 298 10.24 1.73 4.02
CA HIS A 298 9.51 2.60 3.10
C HIS A 298 10.30 2.86 1.81
N ALA A 299 11.61 3.11 1.93
CA ALA A 299 12.48 3.26 0.78
C ALA A 299 12.57 1.98 -0.07
N ARG A 300 12.59 0.79 0.56
CA ARG A 300 12.60 -0.49 -0.15
C ARG A 300 11.30 -0.73 -0.92
N LEU A 301 10.16 -0.47 -0.30
CA LEU A 301 8.84 -0.56 -0.95
C LEU A 301 8.71 0.41 -2.11
N LEU A 302 9.24 1.62 -1.98
CA LEU A 302 9.28 2.58 -3.08
C LEU A 302 10.19 2.08 -4.22
N SER A 303 11.35 1.49 -3.90
CA SER A 303 12.21 0.91 -4.92
C SER A 303 11.53 -0.24 -5.66
N GLU A 304 10.89 -1.16 -4.94
CA GLU A 304 10.12 -2.24 -5.55
C GLU A 304 8.97 -1.70 -6.42
N ARG A 305 8.24 -0.71 -5.92
CA ARG A 305 7.15 -0.07 -6.63
C ARG A 305 7.57 0.55 -7.96
N PHE A 306 8.73 1.18 -7.99
CA PHE A 306 9.23 1.88 -9.17
C PHE A 306 10.31 1.11 -9.94
N ARG A 307 10.54 -0.16 -9.59
CA ARG A 307 11.57 -1.03 -10.20
C ARG A 307 11.44 -1.11 -11.72
N TRP A 308 10.23 -1.09 -12.25
CA TRP A 308 9.97 -1.11 -13.68
C TRP A 308 10.57 0.10 -14.44
N LEU A 309 10.79 1.21 -13.76
CA LEU A 309 11.48 2.37 -14.32
C LEU A 309 12.99 2.17 -14.43
N GLY A 310 13.56 1.33 -13.57
CA GLY A 310 14.99 1.07 -13.52
C GLY A 310 15.46 -0.14 -14.35
N ASN A 311 14.75 -1.25 -14.28
CA ASN A 311 15.21 -2.56 -14.77
C ASN A 311 15.01 -2.81 -16.27
N VAL A 312 14.32 -1.96 -17.00
CA VAL A 312 14.18 -2.16 -18.44
C VAL A 312 15.37 -1.51 -19.12
N GLY A 313 16.40 -2.33 -19.41
CA GLY A 313 17.57 -1.88 -20.13
C GLY A 313 17.19 -1.18 -21.43
N GLN A 314 17.13 0.13 -21.41
CA GLN A 314 16.86 0.96 -22.60
C GLN A 314 17.87 0.73 -23.72
N TRP A 315 19.03 0.23 -23.35
CA TRP A 315 20.17 0.01 -24.24
C TRP A 315 20.48 -1.47 -24.42
N GLY A 316 19.62 -2.37 -23.92
CA GLY A 316 19.95 -3.80 -23.90
C GLY A 316 21.13 -4.16 -22.98
N ILE A 317 21.62 -3.21 -22.18
CA ILE A 317 22.72 -3.39 -21.25
C ILE A 317 22.11 -3.41 -19.84
N PRO A 318 22.08 -4.58 -19.18
CA PRO A 318 21.74 -4.62 -17.75
C PRO A 318 22.74 -3.78 -16.97
N GLY A 319 22.27 -2.89 -16.09
CA GLY A 319 23.14 -2.24 -15.11
C GLY A 319 23.36 -0.73 -15.26
N TRP A 320 22.72 -0.06 -16.20
CA TRP A 320 22.85 1.40 -16.35
C TRP A 320 21.82 2.21 -15.55
N ALA A 321 20.87 1.57 -14.91
CA ALA A 321 20.02 2.22 -13.94
C ALA A 321 20.62 2.07 -12.55
N ILE A 322 20.40 3.06 -11.70
CA ILE A 322 20.75 2.98 -10.28
C ILE A 322 20.21 1.67 -9.68
N SER A 323 21.04 0.94 -8.96
CA SER A 323 20.61 -0.31 -8.33
C SER A 323 19.57 -0.04 -7.24
N ASP A 324 18.67 -1.00 -7.02
CA ASP A 324 17.65 -0.90 -5.94
C ASP A 324 18.30 -0.59 -4.58
N ASP A 325 19.41 -1.25 -4.26
CA ASP A 325 20.11 -1.07 -2.99
C ASP A 325 20.68 0.35 -2.82
N ILE A 326 21.25 0.91 -3.87
CA ILE A 326 21.77 2.28 -3.89
C ILE A 326 20.61 3.28 -3.79
N ALA A 327 19.55 3.10 -4.58
CA ALA A 327 18.35 3.95 -4.53
C ALA A 327 17.72 3.96 -3.13
N ILE A 328 17.59 2.80 -2.49
CA ILE A 328 17.10 2.67 -1.10
C ILE A 328 18.04 3.42 -0.14
N GLN A 329 19.34 3.30 -0.33
CA GLN A 329 20.32 3.97 0.52
C GLN A 329 20.24 5.50 0.38
N ILE A 330 20.10 6.01 -0.84
CA ILE A 330 19.88 7.44 -1.11
C ILE A 330 18.59 7.90 -0.45
N CYS A 331 17.50 7.17 -0.62
CA CYS A 331 16.21 7.50 -0.02
C CYS A 331 16.26 7.56 1.51
N LYS A 332 17.06 6.72 2.18
CA LYS A 332 17.28 6.80 3.63
C LYS A 332 17.89 8.14 4.07
N GLU A 333 18.84 8.64 3.30
CA GLU A 333 19.44 9.95 3.58
C GLU A 333 18.48 11.11 3.27
N VAL A 334 17.61 10.94 2.26
CA VAL A 334 16.70 11.97 1.76
C VAL A 334 15.47 12.18 2.65
N GLN A 335 15.09 11.23 3.46
CA GLN A 335 13.88 11.34 4.29
C GLN A 335 13.82 12.54 5.22
N ALA A 336 14.96 12.99 5.71
CA ALA A 336 15.06 14.21 6.51
C ALA A 336 14.69 15.47 5.71
N TYR A 337 14.52 15.36 4.40
CA TYR A 337 14.29 16.46 3.46
C TYR A 337 12.86 16.57 2.96
N ARG A 338 11.91 15.94 3.63
CA ARG A 338 10.47 16.08 3.31
C ARG A 338 10.07 17.56 3.35
N GLY A 339 9.44 18.03 2.28
CA GLY A 339 9.05 19.43 2.09
C GLY A 339 10.22 20.38 1.81
N LYS A 340 11.44 19.84 1.62
CA LYS A 340 12.63 20.62 1.26
C LYS A 340 12.88 20.56 -0.24
N ASP A 341 13.67 21.49 -0.73
CA ASP A 341 14.07 21.57 -2.12
C ASP A 341 15.20 20.57 -2.41
N VAL A 342 14.90 19.60 -3.24
CA VAL A 342 15.82 18.54 -3.66
C VAL A 342 16.05 18.62 -5.16
N LEU A 343 17.30 18.53 -5.57
CA LEU A 343 17.70 18.40 -6.96
C LEU A 343 18.27 17.02 -7.21
N GLU A 344 17.87 16.39 -8.27
CA GLU A 344 18.47 15.18 -8.80
C GLU A 344 19.09 15.51 -10.17
N LEU A 345 20.33 15.13 -10.35
CA LEU A 345 21.04 15.19 -11.62
C LEU A 345 21.23 13.76 -12.13
N GLY A 346 20.63 13.44 -13.26
CA GLY A 346 20.54 12.08 -13.80
C GLY A 346 19.18 11.47 -13.55
N THR A 347 18.17 11.85 -14.32
CA THR A 347 16.79 11.35 -14.21
C THR A 347 16.62 9.95 -14.79
N SER A 348 17.32 9.68 -15.91
CA SER A 348 17.11 8.47 -16.71
C SER A 348 15.62 8.27 -17.05
N ARG A 349 15.00 7.18 -16.61
CA ARG A 349 13.56 6.91 -16.78
C ARG A 349 12.71 7.36 -15.59
N GLY A 350 13.33 7.86 -14.51
CA GLY A 350 12.66 8.42 -13.35
C GLY A 350 12.52 7.48 -12.14
N HIS A 351 13.26 6.37 -12.06
CA HIS A 351 13.18 5.42 -10.94
C HIS A 351 13.45 6.12 -9.59
N LEU A 352 14.65 6.69 -9.43
CA LEU A 352 15.00 7.37 -8.20
C LEU A 352 14.14 8.62 -7.99
N SER A 353 13.85 9.38 -9.06
CA SER A 353 12.96 10.55 -9.02
C SER A 353 11.58 10.22 -8.43
N ALA A 354 10.98 9.11 -8.87
CA ALA A 354 9.66 8.67 -8.36
C ALA A 354 9.71 8.31 -6.87
N MET A 355 10.81 7.68 -6.43
CA MET A 355 11.02 7.36 -5.02
C MET A 355 11.18 8.65 -4.18
N LEU A 356 12.02 9.59 -4.62
CA LEU A 356 12.27 10.87 -3.93
C LEU A 356 10.99 11.72 -3.83
N ALA A 357 10.23 11.82 -4.91
CA ALA A 357 8.94 12.53 -4.91
C ALA A 357 7.94 11.89 -3.93
N SER A 358 7.88 10.57 -3.89
CA SER A 358 6.99 9.82 -2.99
C SER A 358 7.37 9.99 -1.51
N LEU A 359 8.62 10.37 -1.21
CA LEU A 359 9.04 10.78 0.13
C LEU A 359 8.56 12.19 0.52
N GLY A 360 7.95 12.92 -0.42
CA GLY A 360 7.37 14.24 -0.19
C GLY A 360 8.37 15.39 -0.30
N CYS A 361 9.44 15.22 -1.08
CA CYS A 361 10.39 16.29 -1.41
C CYS A 361 9.81 17.21 -2.50
N ASN A 362 10.22 18.49 -2.50
CA ASN A 362 10.02 19.38 -3.64
C ASN A 362 11.12 19.08 -4.67
N LEU A 363 10.86 18.09 -5.53
CA LEU A 363 11.88 17.55 -6.41
C LEU A 363 11.95 18.28 -7.75
N THR A 364 13.16 18.70 -8.12
CA THR A 364 13.53 19.01 -9.50
C THR A 364 14.51 17.92 -9.96
N THR A 365 14.25 17.29 -11.10
CA THR A 365 15.14 16.30 -11.70
C THR A 365 15.59 16.77 -13.09
N VAL A 366 16.86 16.56 -13.42
CA VAL A 366 17.50 17.08 -14.63
C VAL A 366 18.24 15.95 -15.35
N ASP A 367 17.98 15.83 -16.65
CA ASP A 367 18.73 14.93 -17.54
C ASP A 367 18.91 15.59 -18.91
N HIS A 368 20.01 15.30 -19.58
CA HIS A 368 20.29 15.84 -20.91
C HIS A 368 19.33 15.27 -21.98
N GLN A 369 18.65 14.18 -21.68
CA GLN A 369 17.72 13.50 -22.58
C GLN A 369 16.47 13.02 -21.83
N ASP A 370 15.28 13.26 -22.38
CA ASP A 370 14.06 12.61 -21.88
C ASP A 370 13.96 11.18 -22.41
N ARG A 371 14.20 10.22 -21.51
CA ARG A 371 14.05 8.79 -21.79
C ARG A 371 12.66 8.27 -21.40
N GLY A 372 11.64 9.13 -21.47
CA GLY A 372 10.28 8.86 -21.05
C GLY A 372 9.99 9.30 -19.60
N ALA A 373 10.95 9.96 -18.93
CA ALA A 373 10.79 10.41 -17.56
C ALA A 373 9.60 11.38 -17.40
N THR A 374 9.40 12.30 -18.34
CA THR A 374 8.28 13.24 -18.33
C THR A 374 6.93 12.52 -18.26
N GLN A 375 6.76 11.46 -19.04
CA GLN A 375 5.54 10.65 -19.02
C GLN A 375 5.46 9.77 -17.77
N ASN A 376 6.56 9.13 -17.39
CA ASN A 376 6.61 8.20 -16.28
C ASN A 376 6.36 8.87 -14.92
N LEU A 377 6.77 10.14 -14.78
CA LEU A 377 6.64 10.93 -13.56
C LEU A 377 5.36 11.80 -13.57
N ALA A 378 4.53 11.69 -14.61
CA ALA A 378 3.28 12.42 -14.69
C ALA A 378 2.38 12.07 -13.48
N GLY A 379 1.84 13.11 -12.82
CA GLY A 379 1.02 12.95 -11.61
C GLY A 379 1.80 12.86 -10.29
N LEU A 380 3.13 12.80 -10.32
CA LEU A 380 3.98 13.02 -9.15
C LEU A 380 4.37 14.49 -9.05
N HIS A 381 4.61 14.98 -7.83
CA HIS A 381 5.09 16.35 -7.60
C HIS A 381 6.58 16.47 -7.94
N VAL A 382 6.90 16.40 -9.23
CA VAL A 382 8.27 16.46 -9.76
C VAL A 382 8.33 17.47 -10.89
N LYS A 383 9.34 18.32 -10.88
CA LYS A 383 9.69 19.15 -12.01
C LYS A 383 10.76 18.45 -12.84
N VAL A 384 10.40 17.92 -13.99
CA VAL A 384 11.33 17.30 -14.94
C VAL A 384 11.90 18.39 -15.85
N VAL A 385 13.22 18.43 -15.99
CA VAL A 385 13.96 19.38 -16.85
C VAL A 385 14.86 18.59 -17.78
N VAL A 386 14.71 18.81 -19.08
CA VAL A 386 15.55 18.16 -20.10
C VAL A 386 16.61 19.18 -20.54
N GLU A 387 17.79 19.08 -19.93
CA GLU A 387 18.91 20.00 -20.13
C GLU A 387 20.22 19.37 -19.65
N ASP A 388 21.36 19.80 -20.16
CA ASP A 388 22.67 19.42 -19.61
C ASP A 388 22.79 19.89 -18.14
N ALA A 389 23.30 19.03 -17.27
CA ALA A 389 23.35 19.29 -15.84
C ALA A 389 24.21 20.53 -15.49
N VAL A 390 25.33 20.76 -16.20
CA VAL A 390 26.19 21.93 -15.99
C VAL A 390 25.46 23.20 -16.41
N GLN A 391 24.84 23.19 -17.60
CA GLN A 391 24.07 24.34 -18.09
C GLN A 391 22.90 24.68 -17.17
N PHE A 392 22.16 23.67 -16.70
CA PHE A 392 21.10 23.87 -15.72
C PHE A 392 21.61 24.55 -14.43
N LEU A 393 22.70 24.01 -13.85
CA LEU A 393 23.28 24.54 -12.62
C LEU A 393 23.85 25.95 -12.78
N GLU A 394 24.41 26.30 -13.94
CA GLU A 394 24.89 27.65 -14.25
C GLU A 394 23.75 28.64 -14.39
N ARG A 395 22.65 28.24 -15.04
CA ARG A 395 21.49 29.08 -15.30
C ARG A 395 20.61 29.29 -14.06
N THR A 396 20.42 28.23 -13.24
CA THR A 396 19.54 28.33 -12.07
C THR A 396 20.17 29.18 -10.99
N VAL A 397 19.36 30.02 -10.34
CA VAL A 397 19.77 30.76 -9.12
C VAL A 397 19.33 30.04 -7.84
N GLN A 398 18.48 29.02 -7.97
CA GLN A 398 17.96 28.26 -6.84
C GLN A 398 19.07 27.47 -6.17
N GLN A 399 19.06 27.50 -4.83
CA GLN A 399 19.87 26.61 -4.01
C GLN A 399 19.01 25.53 -3.42
N TYR A 400 19.59 24.36 -3.21
CA TYR A 400 18.90 23.15 -2.78
C TYR A 400 19.40 22.72 -1.39
N ASP A 401 18.48 22.16 -0.62
CA ASP A 401 18.81 21.56 0.69
C ASP A 401 19.58 20.25 0.50
N LEU A 402 19.32 19.56 -0.62
CA LEU A 402 19.99 18.33 -1.01
C LEU A 402 20.13 18.28 -2.53
N ILE A 403 21.29 17.84 -3.01
CA ILE A 403 21.50 17.49 -4.40
C ILE A 403 21.95 16.03 -4.48
N VAL A 404 21.23 15.22 -5.26
CA VAL A 404 21.62 13.86 -5.61
C VAL A 404 22.28 13.90 -7.00
N VAL A 405 23.43 13.29 -7.12
CA VAL A 405 24.23 13.31 -8.36
C VAL A 405 24.45 11.88 -8.83
N ASP A 406 23.76 11.53 -9.93
CA ASP A 406 23.85 10.26 -10.64
C ASP A 406 23.96 10.55 -12.13
N VAL A 407 25.02 11.24 -12.53
CA VAL A 407 25.26 11.64 -13.92
C VAL A 407 26.34 10.78 -14.56
N HIS A 408 26.19 10.56 -15.85
CA HIS A 408 27.20 9.93 -16.67
C HIS A 408 28.32 10.91 -16.95
N GLY A 409 29.56 10.42 -16.91
CA GLY A 409 30.75 11.22 -17.00
C GLY A 409 31.55 11.08 -15.73
N ASN A 410 32.42 10.06 -15.69
CA ASN A 410 33.11 9.70 -14.44
C ASN A 410 34.60 10.06 -14.52
N THR A 411 34.99 10.86 -15.54
CA THR A 411 36.36 11.34 -15.65
C THR A 411 36.59 12.58 -14.78
N PRO A 412 37.83 12.86 -14.34
CA PRO A 412 38.14 14.10 -13.65
C PRO A 412 37.76 15.38 -14.43
N GLN A 413 37.83 15.35 -15.75
CA GLN A 413 37.46 16.48 -16.60
C GLN A 413 35.96 16.78 -16.57
N ASP A 414 35.12 15.75 -16.56
CA ASP A 414 33.68 15.90 -16.44
C ASP A 414 33.32 16.52 -15.09
N TRP A 415 33.90 16.01 -14.02
CA TRP A 415 33.66 16.54 -12.68
C TRP A 415 34.23 17.93 -12.45
N ALA A 416 35.32 18.32 -13.12
CA ALA A 416 35.88 19.65 -13.05
C ALA A 416 34.87 20.71 -13.60
N ARG A 417 34.12 20.37 -14.66
CA ARG A 417 33.07 21.25 -15.19
C ARG A 417 31.90 21.39 -14.22
N LEU A 418 31.54 20.32 -13.54
CA LEU A 418 30.39 20.25 -12.64
C LEU A 418 30.70 20.87 -11.27
N GLN A 419 31.94 20.85 -10.82
CA GLN A 419 32.36 21.16 -9.45
C GLN A 419 31.86 22.51 -8.95
N LYS A 420 32.23 23.60 -9.61
CA LYS A 420 31.88 24.95 -9.13
C LYS A 420 30.37 25.18 -9.19
N PRO A 421 29.66 24.93 -10.29
CA PRO A 421 28.22 25.09 -10.34
C PRO A 421 27.49 24.26 -9.27
N LEU A 422 27.93 23.03 -9.03
CA LEU A 422 27.32 22.14 -8.03
C LEU A 422 27.47 22.68 -6.61
N ILE A 423 28.68 23.08 -6.23
CA ILE A 423 29.00 23.66 -4.90
C ILE A 423 28.18 24.92 -4.63
N ASP A 424 28.02 25.78 -5.64
CA ASP A 424 27.27 27.04 -5.53
C ASP A 424 25.76 26.82 -5.30
N ARG A 425 25.22 25.69 -5.72
CA ARG A 425 23.80 25.36 -5.61
C ARG A 425 23.41 24.57 -4.35
N VAL A 426 24.37 24.12 -3.56
CA VAL A 426 24.08 23.52 -2.25
C VAL A 426 23.96 24.63 -1.21
N LYS A 427 22.85 24.68 -0.46
CA LYS A 427 22.65 25.57 0.68
C LYS A 427 23.72 25.33 1.75
N SER A 428 24.04 26.36 2.57
CA SER A 428 24.83 26.15 3.79
C SER A 428 24.09 25.14 4.69
N GLY A 429 24.81 24.14 5.22
CA GLY A 429 24.24 23.02 5.95
C GLY A 429 23.53 21.98 5.07
N GLY A 430 23.44 22.22 3.77
CA GLY A 430 22.88 21.28 2.80
C GLY A 430 23.81 20.11 2.50
N LYS A 431 23.34 19.14 1.71
CA LYS A 431 24.11 17.93 1.38
C LYS A 431 24.20 17.68 -0.12
N LEU A 432 25.28 16.98 -0.47
CA LEU A 432 25.38 16.23 -1.73
C LEU A 432 25.32 14.74 -1.42
N VAL A 433 24.60 13.99 -2.21
CA VAL A 433 24.68 12.53 -2.28
C VAL A 433 25.13 12.15 -3.68
N ILE A 434 26.27 11.52 -3.78
CA ILE A 434 26.94 11.22 -5.05
C ILE A 434 27.02 9.73 -5.19
N ASP A 435 26.50 9.21 -6.30
CA ASP A 435 26.61 7.80 -6.67
C ASP A 435 27.98 7.50 -7.29
N ASN A 436 28.27 6.23 -7.49
CA ASN A 436 29.45 5.74 -8.20
C ASN A 436 30.80 6.07 -7.55
N VAL A 437 30.83 6.23 -6.21
CA VAL A 437 32.03 6.69 -5.48
C VAL A 437 33.23 5.74 -5.60
N ALA A 438 33.01 4.46 -5.82
CA ALA A 438 34.04 3.43 -5.92
C ALA A 438 33.96 2.66 -7.27
N LEU A 439 33.50 3.32 -8.32
CA LEU A 439 33.38 2.70 -9.64
C LEU A 439 34.74 2.19 -10.15
N TYR A 440 35.83 2.92 -9.86
CA TYR A 440 37.19 2.57 -10.19
C TYR A 440 37.69 1.26 -9.51
N GLU A 441 36.99 0.74 -8.51
CA GLU A 441 37.31 -0.55 -7.87
C GLU A 441 36.78 -1.74 -8.69
N ILE A 442 36.02 -1.48 -9.75
CA ILE A 442 35.49 -2.47 -10.68
C ILE A 442 36.42 -2.53 -11.90
N ASP A 443 36.97 -3.70 -12.22
CA ASP A 443 37.99 -3.87 -13.27
C ASP A 443 37.64 -3.24 -14.61
N GLU A 444 36.36 -3.30 -15.01
CA GLU A 444 35.86 -2.71 -16.26
C GLU A 444 35.82 -1.18 -16.22
N TRP A 445 35.87 -0.56 -15.02
CA TRP A 445 35.68 0.87 -14.80
C TRP A 445 36.84 1.51 -14.02
N LYS A 446 38.02 0.87 -13.98
CA LYS A 446 39.19 1.30 -13.18
C LYS A 446 39.68 2.71 -13.47
N ASP A 447 39.41 3.24 -14.65
CA ASP A 447 39.81 4.60 -15.06
C ASP A 447 38.79 5.66 -14.69
N GLU A 448 37.60 5.27 -14.15
CA GLU A 448 36.50 6.15 -13.74
C GLU A 448 36.75 6.73 -12.35
N THR A 449 37.67 7.65 -12.24
CA THR A 449 38.14 8.24 -10.97
C THR A 449 37.57 9.63 -10.69
N GLY A 450 36.61 10.10 -11.49
CA GLY A 450 36.11 11.47 -11.44
C GLY A 450 35.45 11.83 -10.11
N VAL A 451 34.66 10.93 -9.52
CA VAL A 451 34.03 11.17 -8.20
C VAL A 451 35.10 11.30 -7.11
N GLN A 452 36.11 10.41 -7.10
CA GLN A 452 37.20 10.50 -6.12
C GLN A 452 37.95 11.81 -6.29
N TRP A 453 38.28 12.17 -7.53
CA TRP A 453 38.93 13.46 -7.83
C TRP A 453 38.12 14.63 -7.29
N PHE A 454 36.79 14.66 -7.52
CA PHE A 454 35.91 15.70 -7.02
C PHE A 454 35.91 15.78 -5.50
N LEU A 455 35.81 14.65 -4.81
CA LEU A 455 35.83 14.61 -3.33
C LEU A 455 37.13 15.18 -2.75
N ASP A 456 38.27 14.93 -3.41
CA ASP A 456 39.58 15.42 -3.01
C ASP A 456 39.73 16.94 -3.21
N GLN A 457 38.93 17.55 -4.10
CA GLN A 457 38.93 19.00 -4.34
C GLN A 457 37.99 19.76 -3.40
N LEU A 458 37.17 19.08 -2.58
CA LEU A 458 36.22 19.76 -1.69
C LEU A 458 36.96 20.48 -0.53
N PRO A 459 36.40 21.60 -0.03
CA PRO A 459 36.97 22.27 1.12
C PRO A 459 37.07 21.35 2.34
N LYS A 460 38.20 21.37 3.04
CA LYS A 460 38.44 20.52 4.22
C LYS A 460 37.43 20.73 5.37
N THR A 461 36.66 21.78 5.32
CA THR A 461 35.57 22.05 6.28
C THR A 461 34.33 21.22 6.00
N TRP A 462 34.19 20.68 4.81
CA TRP A 462 33.07 19.81 4.46
C TRP A 462 33.26 18.42 5.04
N ARG A 463 32.17 17.82 5.50
CA ARG A 463 32.20 16.47 6.05
C ARG A 463 31.84 15.46 4.96
N ILE A 464 32.70 14.50 4.74
CA ILE A 464 32.52 13.44 3.74
C ILE A 464 32.34 12.12 4.48
N LYS A 465 31.29 11.38 4.15
CA LYS A 465 31.03 10.01 4.60
C LYS A 465 30.84 9.14 3.37
N ILE A 466 31.69 8.14 3.21
CA ILE A 466 31.59 7.17 2.13
C ILE A 466 30.94 5.90 2.64
N ASN A 467 30.01 5.34 1.85
CA ASN A 467 29.36 4.08 2.14
C ASN A 467 29.48 3.16 0.91
N LYS A 468 30.31 2.14 1.04
CA LYS A 468 30.59 1.14 0.02
C LYS A 468 29.89 -0.20 0.27
N LYS A 469 28.88 -0.22 1.14
CA LYS A 469 28.15 -1.46 1.46
C LYS A 469 27.55 -2.12 0.22
N TYR A 470 27.12 -1.32 -0.72
CA TYR A 470 26.57 -1.77 -2.01
C TYR A 470 27.40 -1.12 -3.13
N PRO A 471 28.19 -1.89 -3.88
CA PRO A 471 28.98 -1.35 -4.98
C PRO A 471 28.10 -0.71 -6.07
N PRO A 472 28.55 0.37 -6.70
CA PRO A 472 29.82 1.08 -6.51
C PRO A 472 29.84 2.05 -5.31
N GLY A 473 28.80 2.10 -4.49
CA GLY A 473 28.72 2.92 -3.27
C GLY A 473 28.35 4.37 -3.49
N ILE A 474 28.04 5.06 -2.38
CA ILE A 474 27.68 6.48 -2.37
C ILE A 474 28.60 7.29 -1.45
N ALA A 475 28.81 8.56 -1.81
CA ALA A 475 29.39 9.55 -0.93
C ALA A 475 28.31 10.53 -0.45
N ILE A 476 28.29 10.81 0.85
CA ILE A 476 27.43 11.81 1.48
C ILE A 476 28.30 12.94 1.95
N VAL A 477 28.14 14.10 1.35
CA VAL A 477 28.93 15.30 1.63
C VAL A 477 28.04 16.35 2.28
N THR A 478 28.46 16.88 3.40
CA THR A 478 27.72 17.96 4.10
C THR A 478 28.51 19.24 4.00
N LYS A 479 27.90 20.29 3.42
CA LYS A 479 28.46 21.64 3.33
C LYS A 479 28.42 22.30 4.69
N SER A 480 29.54 22.75 5.19
CA SER A 480 29.64 23.53 6.44
C SER A 480 29.10 24.95 6.28
#